data_9c74fdd81be94cfe7e4287d1c30a278a
#
_entry.id   9c74fdd81be94cfe7e4287d1c30a278a
#
_cell.length_a   1.000
_cell.length_b   1.000
_cell.length_c   1.000
_cell.angle_alpha   90.00
_cell.angle_beta   90.00
_cell.angle_gamma   90.00
#
_symmetry.space_group_name_H-M   'P 1'
#
loop_
_entity.id
_entity.type
_entity.pdbx_description
1 polymer ?
#
loop_
_entity_poly.entity_id
_entity_poly.type
_entity_poly.pdbx_seq_one_letter_code
_entity_poly.pdbx_strand_id
1 'polypeptide(L)'
;EDAGEILVDGDAVFDNPQVKQNLFYLSDAPYYFSNATLQTMKEFYQNLYPQFDQDGFEMLIRQFNLNENKRIRTFSKGMKRQAFIILAICSNTKYILCDEVFDGLDPIVSKVVKDLFRQERKMRKMTLVMASHDLKELEDFCDSIGIIHKGDLLHSSEIRKETSDMHKIQCVFEQDEEAFLREHLHIVRYGRTGNFVTMVVKGEKEAIMQKIQEKTPVWCETIPLSIEEIFLCNMEGVDYDISKVIF
;
A
#
# COMPACT_ATOMS: atom_id res chain seq x y z
N GLU A 1 -16.70 -8.85 -16.51
CA GLU A 1 -16.71 -7.37 -16.74
C GLU A 1 -17.99 -6.98 -17.46
N ASP A 2 -18.58 -5.87 -17.07
CA ASP A 2 -19.83 -5.38 -17.71
C ASP A 2 -19.52 -4.55 -18.98
N ALA A 3 -18.33 -3.93 -19.01
CA ALA A 3 -17.79 -3.18 -20.14
C ALA A 3 -16.27 -2.97 -19.99
N GLY A 4 -15.60 -2.62 -21.09
CA GLY A 4 -14.16 -2.39 -21.13
C GLY A 4 -13.36 -3.65 -21.39
N GLU A 5 -12.05 -3.59 -21.15
CA GLU A 5 -11.12 -4.72 -21.28
C GLU A 5 -10.06 -4.69 -20.22
N ILE A 6 -9.56 -5.86 -19.82
CA ILE A 6 -8.45 -6.01 -18.89
C ILE A 6 -7.27 -6.56 -19.65
N LEU A 7 -6.19 -5.78 -19.69
CA LEU A 7 -4.94 -6.14 -20.38
C LEU A 7 -3.80 -6.30 -19.37
N VAL A 8 -2.92 -7.27 -19.65
CA VAL A 8 -1.65 -7.44 -18.96
C VAL A 8 -0.55 -7.51 -20.01
N ASP A 9 0.41 -6.61 -19.94
CA ASP A 9 1.47 -6.44 -20.96
C ASP A 9 0.92 -6.19 -22.39
N GLY A 10 -0.30 -5.68 -22.52
CA GLY A 10 -0.98 -5.43 -23.79
C GLY A 10 -1.84 -6.60 -24.29
N ASP A 11 -1.83 -7.73 -23.61
CA ASP A 11 -2.62 -8.91 -23.98
C ASP A 11 -3.87 -9.05 -23.11
N ALA A 12 -5.00 -9.44 -23.71
CA ALA A 12 -6.24 -9.65 -23.00
C ALA A 12 -6.15 -10.82 -22.03
N VAL A 13 -6.66 -10.61 -20.81
CA VAL A 13 -6.64 -11.62 -19.72
C VAL A 13 -7.78 -12.63 -19.88
N PHE A 14 -8.90 -12.21 -20.49
CA PHE A 14 -10.07 -13.06 -20.61
C PHE A 14 -9.75 -14.28 -21.49
N ASP A 15 -10.06 -15.48 -20.99
CA ASP A 15 -9.81 -16.77 -21.62
C ASP A 15 -8.39 -16.97 -22.18
N ASN A 16 -7.39 -16.39 -21.50
CA ASN A 16 -5.99 -16.44 -21.92
C ASN A 16 -5.11 -17.07 -20.83
N PRO A 17 -4.92 -18.42 -20.85
CA PRO A 17 -4.10 -19.12 -19.87
C PRO A 17 -2.64 -18.65 -19.82
N GLN A 18 -2.05 -18.28 -20.97
CA GLN A 18 -0.66 -17.83 -21.07
C GLN A 18 -0.44 -16.53 -20.28
N VAL A 19 -1.37 -15.59 -20.41
CA VAL A 19 -1.34 -14.34 -19.62
C VAL A 19 -1.57 -14.64 -18.14
N LYS A 20 -2.53 -15.51 -17.82
CA LYS A 20 -2.86 -15.88 -16.42
C LYS A 20 -1.71 -16.58 -15.70
N GLN A 21 -0.84 -17.30 -16.40
CA GLN A 21 0.37 -17.89 -15.81
C GLN A 21 1.40 -16.85 -15.35
N ASN A 22 1.28 -15.59 -15.78
CA ASN A 22 2.10 -14.49 -15.30
C ASN A 22 1.50 -13.75 -14.09
N LEU A 23 0.31 -14.17 -13.65
CA LEU A 23 -0.45 -13.53 -12.58
C LEU A 23 -0.68 -14.50 -11.42
N PHE A 24 -0.46 -14.08 -10.20
CA PHE A 24 -0.96 -14.76 -9.02
C PHE A 24 -1.89 -13.82 -8.25
N TYR A 25 -3.11 -14.26 -7.94
CA TYR A 25 -4.03 -13.52 -7.09
C TYR A 25 -4.04 -14.12 -5.69
N LEU A 26 -3.60 -13.34 -4.73
CA LEU A 26 -3.59 -13.66 -3.31
C LEU A 26 -4.76 -12.94 -2.63
N SER A 27 -5.88 -13.63 -2.51
CA SER A 27 -7.10 -13.14 -1.88
C SER A 27 -6.95 -13.01 -0.36
N ASP A 28 -7.74 -12.13 0.26
CA ASP A 28 -7.89 -12.09 1.72
C ASP A 28 -8.36 -13.44 2.29
N ALA A 29 -9.28 -14.13 1.61
CA ALA A 29 -9.75 -15.46 1.97
C ALA A 29 -9.35 -16.49 0.88
N PRO A 30 -8.08 -16.96 0.85
CA PRO A 30 -7.63 -17.81 -0.23
C PRO A 30 -8.35 -19.16 -0.22
N TYR A 31 -8.74 -19.61 -1.42
CA TYR A 31 -9.40 -20.88 -1.61
C TYR A 31 -8.42 -22.05 -1.44
N TYR A 32 -8.88 -23.11 -0.80
CA TYR A 32 -8.22 -24.41 -0.71
C TYR A 32 -9.23 -25.54 -0.66
N PHE A 33 -8.87 -26.72 -1.13
CA PHE A 33 -9.76 -27.90 -1.10
C PHE A 33 -10.04 -28.32 0.35
N SER A 34 -11.22 -28.84 0.64
CA SER A 34 -11.69 -29.12 2.01
C SER A 34 -10.74 -29.96 2.88
N ASN A 35 -10.00 -30.88 2.27
CA ASN A 35 -9.02 -31.74 2.94
C ASN A 35 -7.58 -31.44 2.56
N ALA A 36 -7.32 -30.32 1.88
CA ALA A 36 -5.98 -30.00 1.41
C ALA A 36 -4.98 -29.85 2.56
N THR A 37 -3.82 -30.39 2.35
CA THR A 37 -2.59 -30.03 3.05
C THR A 37 -1.86 -28.95 2.25
N LEU A 38 -0.83 -28.36 2.82
CA LEU A 38 -0.03 -27.40 2.10
C LEU A 38 0.72 -28.08 0.93
N GLN A 39 1.13 -29.34 1.10
CA GLN A 39 1.69 -30.17 0.03
C GLN A 39 0.69 -30.36 -1.13
N THR A 40 -0.57 -30.63 -0.84
CA THR A 40 -1.61 -30.74 -1.90
C THR A 40 -1.76 -29.42 -2.68
N MET A 41 -1.74 -28.27 -1.99
CA MET A 41 -1.82 -26.98 -2.66
C MET A 41 -0.55 -26.64 -3.45
N LYS A 42 0.64 -27.03 -2.96
CA LYS A 42 1.89 -26.94 -3.71
C LYS A 42 1.76 -27.66 -5.05
N GLU A 43 1.36 -28.95 -5.04
CA GLU A 43 1.18 -29.75 -6.25
C GLU A 43 0.18 -29.13 -7.21
N PHE A 44 -0.92 -28.59 -6.69
CA PHE A 44 -1.91 -27.87 -7.50
C PHE A 44 -1.29 -26.66 -8.19
N TYR A 45 -0.55 -25.80 -7.46
CA TYR A 45 0.07 -24.62 -8.03
C TYR A 45 1.25 -24.93 -8.95
N GLN A 46 2.01 -26.00 -8.71
CA GLN A 46 3.04 -26.48 -9.64
C GLN A 46 2.47 -26.86 -11.01
N ASN A 47 1.26 -27.41 -11.06
CA ASN A 47 0.59 -27.72 -12.32
C ASN A 47 0.05 -26.47 -13.06
N LEU A 48 -0.25 -25.38 -12.31
CA LEU A 48 -0.74 -24.13 -12.90
C LEU A 48 0.39 -23.20 -13.35
N TYR A 49 1.52 -23.20 -12.62
CA TYR A 49 2.65 -22.30 -12.83
C TYR A 49 3.91 -23.11 -13.22
N PRO A 50 4.24 -23.19 -14.52
CA PRO A 50 5.37 -24.02 -15.00
C PRO A 50 6.74 -23.63 -14.40
N GLN A 51 6.89 -22.37 -13.97
CA GLN A 51 8.10 -21.84 -13.33
C GLN A 51 8.10 -21.90 -11.79
N PHE A 52 7.23 -22.72 -11.20
CA PHE A 52 7.14 -22.83 -9.74
C PHE A 52 8.49 -23.22 -9.11
N ASP A 53 8.95 -22.42 -8.15
CA ASP A 53 10.20 -22.66 -7.44
C ASP A 53 9.99 -23.65 -6.29
N GLN A 54 10.30 -24.92 -6.56
CA GLN A 54 10.16 -25.99 -5.57
C GLN A 54 11.17 -25.86 -4.44
N ASP A 55 12.43 -25.54 -4.74
CA ASP A 55 13.50 -25.46 -3.75
C ASP A 55 13.25 -24.26 -2.81
N GLY A 56 12.83 -23.13 -3.36
CA GLY A 56 12.39 -21.97 -2.61
C GLY A 56 11.21 -22.28 -1.69
N PHE A 57 10.23 -23.06 -2.17
CA PHE A 57 9.11 -23.47 -1.34
C PHE A 57 9.57 -24.30 -0.12
N GLU A 58 10.41 -25.30 -0.31
CA GLU A 58 10.92 -26.14 0.76
C GLU A 58 11.75 -25.33 1.77
N MET A 59 12.54 -24.36 1.29
CA MET A 59 13.31 -23.47 2.15
C MET A 59 12.37 -22.59 3.00
N LEU A 60 11.39 -21.94 2.36
CA LEU A 60 10.46 -21.00 3.05
C LEU A 60 9.55 -21.74 4.05
N ILE A 61 9.06 -22.94 3.72
CA ILE A 61 8.25 -23.75 4.65
C ILE A 61 9.03 -24.04 5.94
N ARG A 62 10.31 -24.38 5.83
CA ARG A 62 11.19 -24.59 7.00
C ARG A 62 11.42 -23.31 7.78
N GLN A 63 11.69 -22.20 7.08
CA GLN A 63 11.94 -20.90 7.71
C GLN A 63 10.72 -20.38 8.49
N PHE A 64 9.51 -20.56 7.95
CA PHE A 64 8.25 -20.19 8.60
C PHE A 64 7.72 -21.27 9.57
N ASN A 65 8.45 -22.36 9.74
CA ASN A 65 8.08 -23.49 10.62
C ASN A 65 6.66 -24.02 10.35
N LEU A 66 6.27 -24.12 9.08
CA LEU A 66 4.99 -24.66 8.66
C LEU A 66 5.12 -26.14 8.36
N ASN A 67 4.11 -26.92 8.79
CA ASN A 67 4.06 -28.35 8.47
C ASN A 67 3.24 -28.57 7.20
N GLU A 68 3.92 -28.94 6.11
CA GLU A 68 3.31 -29.15 4.78
C GLU A 68 2.28 -30.28 4.72
N ASN A 69 2.40 -31.27 5.61
CA ASN A 69 1.48 -32.43 5.66
C ASN A 69 0.25 -32.16 6.55
N LYS A 70 0.24 -31.05 7.27
CA LYS A 70 -0.91 -30.68 8.12
C LYS A 70 -2.03 -30.07 7.28
N ARG A 71 -3.27 -30.41 7.61
CA ARG A 71 -4.46 -29.88 6.91
C ARG A 71 -4.58 -28.37 7.10
N ILE A 72 -4.71 -27.60 6.01
CA ILE A 72 -4.78 -26.14 6.01
C ILE A 72 -5.94 -25.63 6.87
N ARG A 73 -7.07 -26.36 6.92
CA ARG A 73 -8.21 -25.98 7.77
C ARG A 73 -7.87 -25.88 9.27
N THR A 74 -6.78 -26.53 9.71
CA THR A 74 -6.34 -26.52 11.11
C THR A 74 -5.29 -25.45 11.40
N PHE A 75 -4.88 -24.68 10.37
CA PHE A 75 -3.98 -23.55 10.54
C PHE A 75 -4.73 -22.36 11.18
N SER A 76 -4.02 -21.55 11.96
CA SER A 76 -4.53 -20.23 12.36
C SER A 76 -4.68 -19.31 11.15
N LYS A 77 -5.38 -18.17 11.29
CA LYS A 77 -5.49 -17.16 10.22
C LYS A 77 -4.10 -16.76 9.71
N GLY A 78 -3.18 -16.40 10.62
CA GLY A 78 -1.82 -16.03 10.26
C GLY A 78 -1.03 -17.15 9.58
N MET A 79 -1.12 -18.39 10.05
CA MET A 79 -0.47 -19.53 9.38
C MET A 79 -1.00 -19.77 7.97
N LYS A 80 -2.31 -19.64 7.76
CA LYS A 80 -2.89 -19.70 6.41
C LYS A 80 -2.33 -18.61 5.53
N ARG A 81 -2.29 -17.38 6.03
CA ARG A 81 -1.74 -16.24 5.31
C ARG A 81 -0.29 -16.49 4.89
N GLN A 82 0.56 -16.91 5.83
CA GLN A 82 1.96 -17.27 5.56
C GLN A 82 2.07 -18.36 4.47
N ALA A 83 1.28 -19.42 4.57
CA ALA A 83 1.27 -20.53 3.61
C ALA A 83 0.95 -20.07 2.18
N PHE A 84 -0.08 -19.20 2.02
CA PHE A 84 -0.47 -18.71 0.71
C PHE A 84 0.46 -17.64 0.16
N ILE A 85 1.11 -16.83 1.01
CA ILE A 85 2.20 -15.94 0.61
C ILE A 85 3.38 -16.75 0.04
N ILE A 86 3.78 -17.82 0.70
CA ILE A 86 4.85 -18.71 0.21
C ILE A 86 4.48 -19.30 -1.15
N LEU A 87 3.25 -19.80 -1.31
CA LEU A 87 2.77 -20.32 -2.59
C LEU A 87 2.78 -19.25 -3.68
N ALA A 88 2.36 -18.01 -3.36
CA ALA A 88 2.37 -16.90 -4.30
C ALA A 88 3.79 -16.52 -4.75
N ILE A 89 4.74 -16.46 -3.84
CA ILE A 89 6.14 -16.15 -4.13
C ILE A 89 6.75 -17.27 -4.97
N CYS A 90 6.54 -18.52 -4.57
CA CYS A 90 7.09 -19.69 -5.28
C CYS A 90 6.42 -19.98 -6.62
N SER A 91 5.22 -19.43 -6.88
CA SER A 91 4.62 -19.50 -8.24
C SER A 91 5.47 -18.80 -9.30
N ASN A 92 6.42 -17.95 -8.88
CA ASN A 92 7.42 -17.29 -9.70
C ASN A 92 6.81 -16.44 -10.84
N THR A 93 5.63 -15.86 -10.60
CA THR A 93 4.89 -15.03 -11.55
C THR A 93 5.48 -13.62 -11.66
N LYS A 94 5.23 -12.97 -12.79
CA LYS A 94 5.63 -11.58 -13.04
C LYS A 94 4.86 -10.58 -12.18
N TYR A 95 3.57 -10.87 -11.93
CA TYR A 95 2.67 -10.03 -11.15
C TYR A 95 2.05 -10.83 -10.02
N ILE A 96 2.04 -10.25 -8.82
CA ILE A 96 1.25 -10.76 -7.69
C ILE A 96 0.24 -9.69 -7.29
N LEU A 97 -1.05 -10.03 -7.36
CA LEU A 97 -2.14 -9.18 -6.92
C LEU A 97 -2.53 -9.61 -5.52
N CYS A 98 -2.42 -8.72 -4.54
CA CYS A 98 -2.64 -9.01 -3.13
C CYS A 98 -3.83 -8.22 -2.60
N ASP A 99 -4.71 -8.93 -1.90
CA ASP A 99 -5.83 -8.35 -1.18
C ASP A 99 -5.61 -8.52 0.32
N GLU A 100 -5.42 -7.40 1.04
CA GLU A 100 -5.18 -7.34 2.49
C GLU A 100 -4.07 -8.33 2.96
N VAL A 101 -2.95 -8.39 2.24
CA VAL A 101 -1.93 -9.46 2.38
C VAL A 101 -1.29 -9.53 3.77
N PHE A 102 -1.21 -8.42 4.49
CA PHE A 102 -0.59 -8.36 5.82
C PHE A 102 -1.59 -8.52 6.97
N ASP A 103 -2.92 -8.50 6.68
CA ASP A 103 -3.94 -8.65 7.70
C ASP A 103 -3.85 -10.02 8.38
N GLY A 104 -3.92 -10.01 9.72
CA GLY A 104 -3.82 -11.21 10.54
C GLY A 104 -2.41 -11.78 10.73
N LEU A 105 -1.39 -11.10 10.24
CA LEU A 105 0.01 -11.38 10.59
C LEU A 105 0.41 -10.61 11.86
N ASP A 106 1.23 -11.23 12.71
CA ASP A 106 1.88 -10.47 13.78
C ASP A 106 2.96 -9.54 13.22
N PRO A 107 3.36 -8.48 13.95
CA PRO A 107 4.30 -7.47 13.45
C PRO A 107 5.66 -8.04 13.02
N ILE A 108 6.14 -9.10 13.66
CA ILE A 108 7.44 -9.71 13.34
C ILE A 108 7.34 -10.45 12.01
N VAL A 109 6.30 -11.25 11.85
CA VAL A 109 6.04 -11.99 10.61
C VAL A 109 5.74 -11.05 9.46
N SER A 110 4.94 -9.98 9.68
CA SER A 110 4.67 -8.95 8.67
C SER A 110 5.97 -8.33 8.16
N LYS A 111 6.91 -7.99 9.06
CA LYS A 111 8.23 -7.48 8.66
C LYS A 111 9.01 -8.48 7.80
N VAL A 112 9.07 -9.75 8.21
CA VAL A 112 9.75 -10.80 7.44
C VAL A 112 9.16 -10.96 6.06
N VAL A 113 7.83 -10.96 5.95
CA VAL A 113 7.12 -11.04 4.66
C VAL A 113 7.40 -9.82 3.78
N LYS A 114 7.39 -8.60 4.34
CA LYS A 114 7.75 -7.37 3.61
C LYS A 114 9.18 -7.45 3.07
N ASP A 115 10.13 -7.92 3.87
CA ASP A 115 11.52 -8.06 3.44
C ASP A 115 11.66 -9.14 2.35
N LEU A 116 10.92 -10.24 2.45
CA LEU A 116 10.89 -11.28 1.44
C LEU A 116 10.36 -10.75 0.09
N PHE A 117 9.24 -10.02 0.08
CA PHE A 117 8.74 -9.37 -1.14
C PHE A 117 9.73 -8.35 -1.72
N ARG A 118 10.41 -7.56 -0.87
CA ARG A 118 11.45 -6.61 -1.34
C ARG A 118 12.62 -7.34 -2.00
N GLN A 119 13.03 -8.48 -1.44
CA GLN A 119 14.10 -9.31 -1.98
C GLN A 119 13.68 -9.88 -3.35
N GLU A 120 12.50 -10.48 -3.45
CA GLU A 120 11.97 -11.05 -4.69
C GLU A 120 11.84 -9.98 -5.81
N ARG A 121 11.36 -8.79 -5.48
CA ARG A 121 11.29 -7.67 -6.44
C ARG A 121 12.65 -7.30 -6.99
N LYS A 122 13.70 -7.30 -6.16
CA LYS A 122 15.07 -7.00 -6.60
C LYS A 122 15.65 -8.11 -7.48
N MET A 123 15.39 -9.37 -7.14
CA MET A 123 15.97 -10.51 -7.83
C MET A 123 15.35 -10.75 -9.20
N ARG A 124 14.04 -10.69 -9.34
CA ARG A 124 13.32 -11.09 -10.56
C ARG A 124 12.41 -10.03 -11.19
N LYS A 125 12.53 -8.77 -10.77
CA LYS A 125 11.72 -7.64 -11.30
C LYS A 125 10.20 -7.90 -11.21
N MET A 126 9.74 -8.59 -10.18
CA MET A 126 8.33 -8.83 -9.92
C MET A 126 7.61 -7.52 -9.59
N THR A 127 6.39 -7.37 -10.09
CA THR A 127 5.50 -6.28 -9.70
C THR A 127 4.48 -6.80 -8.70
N LEU A 128 4.35 -6.09 -7.57
CA LEU A 128 3.35 -6.36 -6.54
C LEU A 128 2.28 -5.27 -6.59
N VAL A 129 1.02 -5.67 -6.76
CA VAL A 129 -0.14 -4.78 -6.67
C VAL A 129 -0.90 -5.16 -5.42
N MET A 130 -1.12 -4.20 -4.52
CA MET A 130 -1.74 -4.46 -3.22
C MET A 130 -2.97 -3.60 -3.02
N ALA A 131 -4.05 -4.21 -2.56
CA ALA A 131 -5.17 -3.51 -1.96
C ALA A 131 -5.03 -3.61 -0.43
N SER A 132 -5.12 -2.48 0.26
CA SER A 132 -5.13 -2.42 1.72
C SER A 132 -5.87 -1.17 2.19
N HIS A 133 -6.48 -1.25 3.35
CA HIS A 133 -7.06 -0.10 4.07
C HIS A 133 -6.04 0.52 5.05
N ASP A 134 -4.89 -0.10 5.28
CA ASP A 134 -3.81 0.44 6.11
C ASP A 134 -2.86 1.29 5.27
N LEU A 135 -3.08 2.61 5.29
CA LEU A 135 -2.28 3.57 4.54
C LEU A 135 -0.81 3.59 4.96
N LYS A 136 -0.50 3.31 6.24
CA LYS A 136 0.88 3.24 6.73
C LYS A 136 1.64 2.07 6.13
N GLU A 137 0.97 0.92 5.97
CA GLU A 137 1.57 -0.23 5.30
C GLU A 137 1.90 0.07 3.84
N LEU A 138 0.99 0.77 3.14
CA LEU A 138 1.21 1.17 1.75
C LEU A 138 2.35 2.19 1.64
N GLU A 139 2.42 3.16 2.54
CA GLU A 139 3.48 4.18 2.59
C GLU A 139 4.88 3.57 2.74
N ASP A 140 5.01 2.61 3.64
CA ASP A 140 6.28 1.94 3.91
C ASP A 140 6.76 1.01 2.78
N PHE A 141 5.84 0.56 1.92
CA PHE A 141 6.10 -0.57 1.04
C PHE A 141 5.92 -0.27 -0.45
N CYS A 142 4.99 0.60 -0.83
CA CYS A 142 4.64 0.89 -2.22
C CYS A 142 5.45 2.06 -2.81
N ASP A 143 5.65 2.04 -4.13
CA ASP A 143 6.26 3.16 -4.86
C ASP A 143 5.19 4.10 -5.44
N SER A 144 4.01 3.55 -5.71
CA SER A 144 2.85 4.26 -6.27
C SER A 144 1.58 3.84 -5.54
N ILE A 145 0.63 4.74 -5.47
CA ILE A 145 -0.66 4.51 -4.81
C ILE A 145 -1.79 4.95 -5.73
N GLY A 146 -2.91 4.22 -5.66
CA GLY A 146 -4.17 4.59 -6.29
C GLY A 146 -5.28 4.63 -5.26
N ILE A 147 -6.16 5.62 -5.35
CA ILE A 147 -7.29 5.81 -4.46
C ILE A 147 -8.57 5.51 -5.22
N ILE A 148 -9.32 4.50 -4.75
CA ILE A 148 -10.61 4.12 -5.33
C ILE A 148 -11.73 4.55 -4.38
N HIS A 149 -12.72 5.26 -4.91
CA HIS A 149 -13.92 5.66 -4.18
C HIS A 149 -15.17 5.46 -5.03
N LYS A 150 -16.17 4.77 -4.51
CA LYS A 150 -17.45 4.47 -5.21
C LYS A 150 -17.29 3.84 -6.59
N GLY A 151 -16.20 3.08 -6.78
CA GLY A 151 -15.88 2.41 -8.05
C GLY A 151 -15.01 3.22 -9.02
N ASP A 152 -14.79 4.50 -8.76
CA ASP A 152 -13.95 5.37 -9.58
C ASP A 152 -12.52 5.46 -9.01
N LEU A 153 -11.54 5.52 -9.90
CA LEU A 153 -10.16 5.86 -9.53
C LEU A 153 -10.05 7.37 -9.40
N LEU A 154 -10.09 7.88 -8.16
CA LEU A 154 -10.03 9.31 -7.88
C LEU A 154 -8.64 9.87 -8.16
N HIS A 155 -7.62 9.10 -7.85
CA HIS A 155 -6.26 9.55 -7.91
C HIS A 155 -5.31 8.38 -8.08
N SER A 156 -4.26 8.55 -8.89
CA SER A 156 -3.15 7.61 -8.96
C SER A 156 -1.85 8.37 -9.20
N SER A 157 -0.85 8.13 -8.38
CA SER A 157 0.43 8.80 -8.50
C SER A 157 1.59 8.00 -7.90
N GLU A 158 2.78 8.40 -8.28
CA GLU A 158 3.98 8.02 -7.55
C GLU A 158 4.02 8.79 -6.21
N ILE A 159 4.18 8.08 -5.11
CA ILE A 159 4.21 8.65 -3.75
C ILE A 159 5.19 9.82 -3.66
N ARG A 160 6.35 9.70 -4.30
CA ARG A 160 7.38 10.75 -4.29
C ARG A 160 6.99 12.03 -5.04
N LYS A 161 6.12 11.95 -6.05
CA LYS A 161 5.66 13.12 -6.82
C LYS A 161 4.56 13.88 -6.09
N GLU A 162 3.70 13.18 -5.38
CA GLU A 162 2.62 13.80 -4.60
C GLU A 162 3.13 14.74 -3.51
N THR A 163 4.23 14.35 -2.87
CA THR A 163 4.84 15.17 -1.82
C THR A 163 5.61 16.37 -2.37
N SER A 164 5.79 16.50 -3.70
CA SER A 164 6.59 17.59 -4.28
C SER A 164 5.92 18.95 -4.22
N ASP A 165 4.59 19.00 -4.31
CA ASP A 165 3.81 20.24 -4.38
C ASP A 165 3.08 20.60 -3.08
N MET A 166 3.08 19.69 -2.09
CA MET A 166 2.45 19.92 -0.79
C MET A 166 3.48 19.83 0.33
N HIS A 167 3.44 20.79 1.23
CA HIS A 167 4.39 20.88 2.34
C HIS A 167 3.64 21.02 3.65
N LYS A 168 3.93 20.11 4.59
CA LYS A 168 3.48 20.22 5.96
C LYS A 168 4.47 21.06 6.74
N ILE A 169 3.99 22.14 7.31
CA ILE A 169 4.80 23.13 8.00
C ILE A 169 4.26 23.29 9.40
N GLN A 170 5.18 23.29 10.36
CA GLN A 170 4.90 23.57 11.74
C GLN A 170 5.64 24.84 12.15
N CYS A 171 4.93 25.78 12.76
CA CYS A 171 5.47 27.06 13.18
C CYS A 171 4.97 27.45 14.57
N VAL A 172 5.77 28.24 15.26
CA VAL A 172 5.36 28.93 16.49
C VAL A 172 5.44 30.43 16.25
N PHE A 173 4.33 31.12 16.42
CA PHE A 173 4.25 32.58 16.31
C PHE A 173 3.96 33.20 17.68
N GLU A 174 4.49 34.40 17.92
CA GLU A 174 4.15 35.17 19.13
C GLU A 174 2.74 35.75 19.05
N GLN A 175 2.28 36.09 17.86
CA GLN A 175 0.98 36.66 17.58
C GLN A 175 0.15 35.79 16.66
N ASP A 176 -1.11 36.17 16.46
CA ASP A 176 -1.99 35.46 15.52
C ASP A 176 -1.72 35.93 14.10
N GLU A 177 -1.16 35.05 13.29
CA GLU A 177 -0.83 35.32 11.89
C GLU A 177 -1.75 34.58 10.90
N GLU A 178 -2.85 33.99 11.36
CA GLU A 178 -3.73 33.16 10.51
C GLU A 178 -4.26 33.94 9.30
N ALA A 179 -4.72 35.19 9.50
CA ALA A 179 -5.26 36.01 8.43
C ALA A 179 -4.22 36.25 7.31
N PHE A 180 -2.99 36.61 7.70
CA PHE A 180 -1.90 36.82 6.76
C PHE A 180 -1.53 35.54 6.01
N LEU A 181 -1.40 34.43 6.75
CA LEU A 181 -1.03 33.14 6.15
C LEU A 181 -2.08 32.67 5.13
N ARG A 182 -3.38 32.81 5.43
CA ARG A 182 -4.47 32.46 4.51
C ARG A 182 -4.55 33.37 3.29
N GLU A 183 -4.16 34.64 3.42
CA GLU A 183 -4.16 35.60 2.32
C GLU A 183 -3.02 35.33 1.32
N HIS A 184 -1.85 34.87 1.80
CA HIS A 184 -0.63 34.80 1.00
C HIS A 184 -0.21 33.37 0.65
N LEU A 185 -0.79 32.33 1.28
CA LEU A 185 -0.44 30.94 1.07
C LEU A 185 -1.68 30.14 0.66
N HIS A 186 -1.49 29.20 -0.24
CA HIS A 186 -2.53 28.23 -0.59
C HIS A 186 -2.59 27.14 0.48
N ILE A 187 -3.24 27.44 1.60
CA ILE A 187 -3.39 26.52 2.74
C ILE A 187 -4.53 25.54 2.45
N VAL A 188 -4.18 24.27 2.37
CA VAL A 188 -5.13 23.15 2.21
C VAL A 188 -5.70 22.75 3.58
N ARG A 189 -4.84 22.62 4.60
CA ARG A 189 -5.25 22.30 5.97
C ARG A 189 -4.57 23.24 6.94
N TYR A 190 -5.29 23.62 7.99
CA TYR A 190 -4.79 24.50 9.05
C TYR A 190 -5.24 24.01 10.42
N GLY A 191 -4.33 23.90 11.34
CA GLY A 191 -4.58 23.58 12.72
C GLY A 191 -3.76 24.49 13.64
N ARG A 192 -4.36 24.94 14.75
CA ARG A 192 -3.69 25.78 15.75
C ARG A 192 -3.95 25.26 17.15
N THR A 193 -2.91 25.22 17.96
CA THR A 193 -3.00 24.92 19.39
C THR A 193 -2.13 25.94 20.15
N GLY A 194 -2.77 26.95 20.73
CA GLY A 194 -2.06 28.09 21.30
C GLY A 194 -1.26 28.85 20.24
N ASN A 195 0.05 28.94 20.44
CA ASN A 195 0.99 29.58 19.51
C ASN A 195 1.56 28.63 18.46
N PHE A 196 1.25 27.34 18.57
CA PHE A 196 1.72 26.31 17.64
C PHE A 196 0.74 26.16 16.48
N VAL A 197 1.22 26.34 15.27
CA VAL A 197 0.47 26.23 14.01
C VAL A 197 1.01 25.06 13.23
N THR A 198 0.11 24.20 12.77
CA THR A 198 0.41 23.17 11.78
C THR A 198 -0.42 23.43 10.53
N MET A 199 0.21 23.52 9.38
CA MET A 199 -0.49 23.74 8.12
C MET A 199 0.06 22.85 7.01
N VAL A 200 -0.81 22.46 6.07
CA VAL A 200 -0.44 21.86 4.78
C VAL A 200 -0.66 22.93 3.72
N VAL A 201 0.39 23.24 3.00
CA VAL A 201 0.41 24.34 2.02
C VAL A 201 0.82 23.77 0.67
N LYS A 202 0.11 24.17 -0.39
CA LYS A 202 0.42 23.81 -1.76
C LYS A 202 1.23 24.92 -2.44
N GLY A 203 2.30 24.55 -3.15
CA GLY A 203 3.14 25.47 -3.90
C GLY A 203 4.63 25.17 -3.75
N GLU A 204 5.45 26.07 -4.27
CA GLU A 204 6.90 25.93 -4.20
C GLU A 204 7.42 26.20 -2.78
N LYS A 205 8.22 25.30 -2.26
CA LYS A 205 8.68 25.30 -0.86
C LYS A 205 9.40 26.60 -0.48
N GLU A 206 10.29 27.05 -1.32
CA GLU A 206 11.10 28.26 -1.11
C GLU A 206 10.23 29.51 -1.00
N ALA A 207 9.23 29.64 -1.88
CA ALA A 207 8.29 30.77 -1.86
C ALA A 207 7.42 30.74 -0.60
N ILE A 208 6.93 29.57 -0.21
CA ILE A 208 6.14 29.37 1.01
C ILE A 208 6.97 29.77 2.24
N MET A 209 8.19 29.25 2.36
CA MET A 209 9.06 29.54 3.49
C MET A 209 9.42 31.01 3.57
N GLN A 210 9.65 31.68 2.43
CA GLN A 210 9.91 33.11 2.39
C GLN A 210 8.73 33.92 2.98
N LYS A 211 7.50 33.58 2.60
CA LYS A 211 6.30 34.24 3.13
C LYS A 211 6.12 34.04 4.63
N ILE A 212 6.38 32.83 5.12
CA ILE A 212 6.31 32.54 6.56
C ILE A 212 7.35 33.34 7.32
N GLN A 213 8.57 33.49 6.79
CA GLN A 213 9.64 34.25 7.43
C GLN A 213 9.36 35.76 7.50
N GLU A 214 8.50 36.34 6.66
CA GLU A 214 8.04 37.72 6.79
C GLU A 214 7.37 38.00 8.15
N LYS A 215 6.84 36.95 8.80
CA LYS A 215 6.20 37.03 10.13
C LYS A 215 7.10 36.61 11.29
N THR A 216 8.38 36.44 11.02
CA THR A 216 9.41 36.16 12.04
C THR A 216 8.97 35.11 13.08
N PRO A 217 8.65 33.85 12.65
CA PRO A 217 8.26 32.80 13.58
C PRO A 217 9.37 32.53 14.58
N VAL A 218 9.03 32.25 15.84
CA VAL A 218 9.98 31.81 16.86
C VAL A 218 10.65 30.52 16.51
N TRP A 219 9.89 29.66 15.83
CA TRP A 219 10.36 28.39 15.29
C TRP A 219 9.51 27.99 14.07
N CYS A 220 10.15 27.37 13.08
CA CYS A 220 9.48 26.88 11.88
C CYS A 220 10.24 25.69 11.29
N GLU A 221 9.52 24.62 10.98
CA GLU A 221 10.07 23.40 10.37
C GLU A 221 9.12 22.84 9.30
N THR A 222 9.69 22.28 8.25
CA THR A 222 8.94 21.50 7.26
C THR A 222 9.11 20.03 7.60
N ILE A 223 7.99 19.34 7.78
CA ILE A 223 7.97 17.90 8.06
C ILE A 223 7.37 17.13 6.88
N PRO A 224 7.75 15.86 6.67
CA PRO A 224 7.14 15.04 5.63
C PRO A 224 5.63 14.91 5.83
N LEU A 225 4.87 14.94 4.73
CA LEU A 225 3.45 14.56 4.72
C LEU A 225 3.35 13.04 4.73
N SER A 226 2.43 12.50 5.52
CA SER A 226 2.04 11.10 5.40
C SER A 226 1.08 10.91 4.22
N ILE A 227 0.99 9.67 3.71
CA ILE A 227 0.01 9.33 2.66
C ILE A 227 -1.42 9.59 3.15
N GLU A 228 -1.69 9.35 4.43
CA GLU A 228 -2.99 9.65 5.05
C GLU A 228 -3.32 11.16 4.95
N GLU A 229 -2.36 12.02 5.22
CA GLU A 229 -2.54 13.47 5.10
C GLU A 229 -2.73 13.90 3.64
N ILE A 230 -1.97 13.32 2.71
CA ILE A 230 -2.14 13.55 1.27
C ILE A 230 -3.54 13.10 0.81
N PHE A 231 -3.95 11.91 1.24
CA PHE A 231 -5.29 11.39 0.98
C PHE A 231 -6.38 12.36 1.46
N LEU A 232 -6.30 12.80 2.72
CA LEU A 232 -7.26 13.74 3.29
C LEU A 232 -7.28 15.08 2.56
N CYS A 233 -6.11 15.62 2.16
CA CYS A 233 -6.03 16.86 1.40
C CYS A 233 -6.67 16.75 0.00
N ASN A 234 -6.54 15.60 -0.65
CA ASN A 234 -7.14 15.36 -1.97
C ASN A 234 -8.65 15.10 -1.89
N MET A 235 -9.14 14.63 -0.72
CA MET A 235 -10.57 14.36 -0.51
C MET A 235 -11.37 15.59 -0.08
N GLU A 236 -10.75 16.69 0.38
CA GLU A 236 -11.45 17.92 0.80
C GLU A 236 -12.19 18.62 -0.36
N GLY A 237 -11.99 18.22 -1.62
CA GLY A 237 -12.75 18.68 -2.80
C GLY A 237 -13.87 17.74 -3.24
N VAL A 238 -14.01 16.57 -2.64
CA VAL A 238 -15.03 15.55 -2.93
C VAL A 238 -15.94 15.45 -1.71
N ASP A 239 -17.26 15.32 -1.92
CA ASP A 239 -18.29 15.17 -0.85
C ASP A 239 -18.05 13.91 0.01
N TYR A 240 -16.88 13.83 0.64
CA TYR A 240 -16.49 12.79 1.58
C TYR A 240 -16.79 13.28 2.98
N ASP A 241 -17.93 12.87 3.51
CA ASP A 241 -18.33 13.20 4.88
C ASP A 241 -17.48 12.38 5.88
N ILE A 242 -16.31 12.94 6.24
CA ILE A 242 -15.36 12.36 7.20
C ILE A 242 -16.04 12.08 8.56
N SER A 243 -17.12 12.79 8.91
CA SER A 243 -17.85 12.59 10.16
C SER A 243 -18.51 11.21 10.25
N LYS A 244 -18.66 10.48 9.13
CA LYS A 244 -19.24 9.12 9.07
C LYS A 244 -18.20 8.00 9.19
N VAL A 245 -16.93 8.32 9.22
CA VAL A 245 -15.82 7.33 9.25
C VAL A 245 -15.16 7.24 10.62
N ILE A 246 -15.45 8.18 11.52
CA ILE A 246 -14.95 8.17 12.90
C ILE A 246 -16.01 7.58 13.82
N PHE A 247 -16.05 6.26 13.93
CA PHE A 247 -16.57 5.51 15.07
C PHE A 247 -15.72 4.27 15.31
#